data_35ba766b2ec659c55ffe8f338e15abdd
#
_entry.id   35ba766b2ec659c55ffe8f338e15abdd
#
_cell.length_a   1.000
_cell.length_b   1.000
_cell.length_c   1.000
_cell.angle_alpha   90.00
_cell.angle_beta   90.00
_cell.angle_gamma   90.00
#
_symmetry.space_group_name_H-M   'P 1'
#
loop_
_entity.id
_entity.type
_entity.pdbx_description
1 polymer ?
#
loop_
_entity_poly.entity_id
_entity_poly.type
_entity_poly.pdbx_seq_one_letter_code
_entity_poly.pdbx_strand_id
1 'polypeptide(L)'
;MGSAKIFVRPDFLPYLGGMAFLRVEKKKSGTYLRIVQSYKKDGKPRHKTLYSLGKVEDYPPEQLEKIAHKLLELAGRPIPKDVDMGLREIGRFNYGYALVLNWLWKRYDLSDFLTGYFAKRKLQYDFGAVFRLLLAERLNEPCSKLGSHGHQTEYIGLAKVELHHLYRSLDELADMAAPLQQHLYRQQRNLFNLELDVVFYDVTTLYFDSQKQVDGALRQKGYSKDGKHHKVQVVLGLLVDKQRNPIAYRVYEGNKYEGHTLENAIADLKSAFPVDRVITVAD
;
A
#
# COMPACT_ATOMS: atom_id res chain seq x y z
N MET A 1 -26.68 3.31 -7.80
CA MET A 1 -26.79 4.75 -7.47
C MET A 1 -26.05 4.99 -6.17
N GLY A 2 -24.77 5.30 -6.26
CA GLY A 2 -23.87 5.50 -5.12
C GLY A 2 -23.70 6.98 -4.84
N SER A 3 -24.03 7.39 -3.63
CA SER A 3 -23.92 8.75 -3.12
C SER A 3 -22.46 9.16 -3.04
N ALA A 4 -22.02 10.10 -3.86
CA ALA A 4 -20.73 10.73 -3.75
C ALA A 4 -20.66 11.52 -2.44
N LYS A 5 -19.88 11.04 -1.49
CA LYS A 5 -19.50 11.81 -0.30
C LYS A 5 -18.37 12.76 -0.68
N ILE A 6 -18.69 14.03 -0.86
CA ILE A 6 -17.67 15.08 -0.89
C ILE A 6 -17.17 15.25 0.54
N PHE A 7 -16.02 14.62 0.84
CA PHE A 7 -15.26 14.89 2.05
C PHE A 7 -14.37 16.10 1.79
N VAL A 8 -14.84 17.30 2.14
CA VAL A 8 -13.95 18.43 2.38
C VAL A 8 -13.39 18.23 3.79
N ARG A 9 -12.13 17.80 3.91
CA ARG A 9 -11.40 17.81 5.19
C ARG A 9 -11.15 19.26 5.59
N PRO A 10 -11.61 19.71 6.76
CA PRO A 10 -11.34 21.06 7.24
C PRO A 10 -10.12 21.09 8.18
N ASP A 11 -9.05 20.41 7.82
CA ASP A 11 -7.90 20.30 8.71
C ASP A 11 -6.68 21.00 8.13
N PHE A 12 -6.75 22.35 8.01
CA PHE A 12 -5.52 23.18 8.02
C PHE A 12 -5.89 24.66 7.92
N LEU A 13 -6.53 25.20 8.98
CA LEU A 13 -6.50 26.65 9.22
C LEU A 13 -6.35 26.90 10.72
N PRO A 14 -5.41 27.78 11.15
CA PRO A 14 -5.26 28.08 12.56
C PRO A 14 -6.54 28.73 13.08
N TYR A 15 -6.96 28.33 14.26
CA TYR A 15 -8.11 28.80 15.01
C TYR A 15 -8.04 30.33 15.20
N LEU A 16 -8.53 31.09 14.23
CA LEU A 16 -8.91 32.50 14.41
C LEU A 16 -10.42 32.53 14.66
N GLY A 17 -10.79 32.95 15.86
CA GLY A 17 -12.17 32.94 16.32
C GLY A 17 -13.11 33.64 15.35
N GLY A 18 -14.23 33.01 15.05
CA GLY A 18 -15.38 33.64 14.46
C GLY A 18 -15.60 33.54 12.96
N MET A 19 -14.93 32.60 12.25
CA MET A 19 -15.21 32.40 10.81
C MET A 19 -16.59 31.81 10.57
N ALA A 20 -17.35 32.46 9.69
CA ALA A 20 -18.64 31.98 9.19
C ALA A 20 -18.40 31.01 8.02
N PHE A 21 -19.17 29.92 7.95
CA PHE A 21 -19.12 28.95 6.86
C PHE A 21 -20.52 28.42 6.52
N LEU A 22 -20.63 27.88 5.32
CA LEU A 22 -21.87 27.26 4.85
C LEU A 22 -21.95 25.83 5.42
N ARG A 23 -23.07 25.55 6.11
CA ARG A 23 -23.38 24.21 6.65
C ARG A 23 -24.56 23.60 5.93
N VAL A 24 -24.40 22.35 5.52
CA VAL A 24 -25.45 21.54 4.93
C VAL A 24 -25.97 20.56 5.99
N GLU A 25 -27.25 20.62 6.33
CA GLU A 25 -27.88 19.73 7.30
C GLU A 25 -28.94 18.86 6.62
N LYS A 26 -28.74 17.56 6.62
CA LYS A 26 -29.77 16.59 6.17
C LYS A 26 -30.73 16.26 7.31
N LYS A 27 -32.01 16.47 7.11
CA LYS A 27 -33.11 16.12 8.03
C LYS A 27 -34.10 15.21 7.30
N LYS A 28 -35.01 14.58 8.05
CA LYS A 28 -36.10 13.79 7.43
C LYS A 28 -36.98 14.61 6.47
N SER A 29 -37.06 15.92 6.68
CA SER A 29 -37.88 16.85 5.90
C SER A 29 -37.13 17.49 4.70
N GLY A 30 -35.87 17.14 4.44
CA GLY A 30 -35.06 17.69 3.33
C GLY A 30 -33.65 18.10 3.76
N THR A 31 -32.90 18.67 2.79
CA THR A 31 -31.54 19.14 2.98
C THR A 31 -31.57 20.66 3.16
N TYR A 32 -31.04 21.18 4.29
CA TYR A 32 -31.08 22.61 4.64
C TYR A 32 -29.71 23.25 4.52
N LEU A 33 -29.67 24.47 3.98
CA LEU A 33 -28.49 25.32 3.91
C LEU A 33 -28.52 26.37 5.02
N ARG A 34 -27.42 26.51 5.76
CA ARG A 34 -27.26 27.53 6.82
C ARG A 34 -25.87 28.14 6.78
N ILE A 35 -25.81 29.45 7.02
CA ILE A 35 -24.57 30.13 7.33
C ILE A 35 -24.41 30.10 8.86
N VAL A 36 -23.33 29.48 9.32
CA VAL A 36 -23.05 29.30 10.74
C VAL A 36 -21.69 29.90 11.09
N GLN A 37 -21.57 30.43 12.29
CA GLN A 37 -20.33 30.95 12.83
C GLN A 37 -19.83 30.03 13.94
N SER A 38 -18.57 29.66 13.88
CA SER A 38 -17.91 28.89 14.92
C SER A 38 -17.48 29.81 16.08
N TYR A 39 -17.71 29.40 17.34
CA TYR A 39 -17.23 30.09 18.53
C TYR A 39 -16.89 29.08 19.63
N LYS A 40 -16.07 29.49 20.60
CA LYS A 40 -15.77 28.68 21.77
C LYS A 40 -16.65 29.09 22.94
N LYS A 41 -17.28 28.13 23.62
CA LYS A 41 -17.93 28.30 24.89
C LYS A 41 -17.46 27.19 25.84
N ASP A 42 -16.93 27.59 26.99
CA ASP A 42 -16.38 26.66 28.01
C ASP A 42 -15.30 25.72 27.45
N GLY A 43 -14.41 26.28 26.59
CA GLY A 43 -13.34 25.52 25.92
C GLY A 43 -13.82 24.59 24.79
N LYS A 44 -15.14 24.41 24.59
CA LYS A 44 -15.71 23.52 23.57
C LYS A 44 -16.17 24.32 22.33
N PRO A 45 -15.96 23.79 21.13
CA PRO A 45 -16.46 24.43 19.90
C PRO A 45 -17.99 24.34 19.86
N ARG A 46 -18.62 25.48 19.52
CA ARG A 46 -20.06 25.63 19.31
C ARG A 46 -20.29 26.36 18.00
N HIS A 47 -21.50 26.19 17.43
CA HIS A 47 -21.93 26.86 16.23
C HIS A 47 -23.18 27.68 16.49
N LYS A 48 -23.16 28.93 16.03
CA LYS A 48 -24.32 29.81 16.03
C LYS A 48 -24.80 29.98 14.58
N THR A 49 -26.08 29.70 14.32
CA THR A 49 -26.67 29.98 13.00
C THR A 49 -26.79 31.48 12.84
N LEU A 50 -26.16 32.03 11.81
CA LEU A 50 -26.28 33.44 11.42
C LEU A 50 -27.48 33.65 10.49
N TYR A 51 -27.61 32.73 9.50
CA TYR A 51 -28.67 32.81 8.49
C TYR A 51 -29.11 31.39 8.08
N SER A 52 -30.40 31.20 7.81
CA SER A 52 -30.96 30.00 7.20
C SER A 52 -31.37 30.35 5.77
N LEU A 53 -30.77 29.63 4.82
CA LEU A 53 -31.06 29.81 3.39
C LEU A 53 -32.24 28.96 2.92
N GLY A 54 -32.81 28.10 3.79
CA GLY A 54 -33.92 27.20 3.42
C GLY A 54 -33.46 25.83 2.97
N LYS A 55 -34.31 25.16 2.22
CA LYS A 55 -34.02 23.84 1.67
C LYS A 55 -33.26 23.94 0.35
N VAL A 56 -32.32 23.04 0.14
CA VAL A 56 -31.59 22.94 -1.13
C VAL A 56 -32.53 22.66 -2.29
N GLU A 57 -33.55 21.86 -2.00
CA GLU A 57 -34.57 21.44 -2.98
C GLU A 57 -35.42 22.60 -3.49
N ASP A 58 -35.47 23.72 -2.75
CA ASP A 58 -36.20 24.94 -3.15
C ASP A 58 -35.41 25.76 -4.19
N TYR A 59 -34.14 25.43 -4.43
CA TYR A 59 -33.25 26.15 -5.35
C TYR A 59 -32.91 25.30 -6.56
N PRO A 60 -33.33 25.66 -7.78
CA PRO A 60 -32.83 25.04 -8.99
C PRO A 60 -31.29 25.12 -9.07
N PRO A 61 -30.60 24.11 -9.63
CA PRO A 61 -29.14 24.11 -9.74
C PRO A 61 -28.55 25.39 -10.32
N GLU A 62 -29.16 25.92 -11.36
CA GLU A 62 -28.76 27.16 -12.02
C GLU A 62 -28.84 28.41 -11.09
N GLN A 63 -29.76 28.40 -10.15
CA GLN A 63 -29.90 29.51 -9.17
C GLN A 63 -28.83 29.42 -8.09
N LEU A 64 -28.48 28.18 -7.64
CA LEU A 64 -27.38 27.95 -6.71
C LEU A 64 -26.04 28.37 -7.34
N GLU A 65 -25.86 28.08 -8.63
CA GLU A 65 -24.69 28.48 -9.39
C GLU A 65 -24.56 30.01 -9.51
N LYS A 66 -25.64 30.71 -9.83
CA LYS A 66 -25.67 32.17 -9.85
C LYS A 66 -25.31 32.78 -8.49
N ILE A 67 -25.81 32.21 -7.40
CA ILE A 67 -25.45 32.62 -6.03
C ILE A 67 -23.95 32.39 -5.79
N ALA A 68 -23.41 31.24 -6.15
CA ALA A 68 -21.99 30.96 -5.99
C ALA A 68 -21.11 31.93 -6.81
N HIS A 69 -21.45 32.21 -8.06
CA HIS A 69 -20.77 33.17 -8.90
C HIS A 69 -20.77 34.56 -8.29
N LYS A 70 -21.92 35.02 -7.75
CA LYS A 70 -22.01 36.30 -7.11
C LYS A 70 -21.18 36.43 -5.84
N LEU A 71 -21.09 35.32 -5.06
CA LEU A 71 -20.22 35.29 -3.88
C LEU A 71 -18.74 35.34 -4.26
N LEU A 72 -18.32 34.64 -5.34
CA LEU A 72 -16.95 34.68 -5.84
C LEU A 72 -16.59 36.11 -6.35
N GLU A 73 -17.50 36.74 -7.08
CA GLU A 73 -17.33 38.13 -7.54
C GLU A 73 -17.11 39.08 -6.35
N LEU A 74 -17.98 38.99 -5.34
CA LEU A 74 -17.88 39.82 -4.12
C LEU A 74 -16.60 39.55 -3.34
N ALA A 75 -16.08 38.32 -3.39
CA ALA A 75 -14.80 37.94 -2.78
C ALA A 75 -13.57 38.35 -3.61
N GLY A 76 -13.75 38.99 -4.77
CA GLY A 76 -12.66 39.33 -5.68
C GLY A 76 -11.97 38.11 -6.28
N ARG A 77 -12.65 36.96 -6.33
CA ARG A 77 -12.12 35.72 -6.89
C ARG A 77 -12.62 35.57 -8.33
N PRO A 78 -11.76 35.04 -9.24
CA PRO A 78 -12.21 34.74 -10.60
C PRO A 78 -13.35 33.72 -10.54
N ILE A 79 -14.42 33.99 -11.26
CA ILE A 79 -15.49 33.02 -11.50
C ILE A 79 -14.89 31.94 -12.37
N PRO A 80 -14.98 30.67 -11.98
CA PRO A 80 -14.58 29.56 -12.85
C PRO A 80 -15.35 29.73 -14.17
N LYS A 81 -14.65 30.03 -15.25
CA LYS A 81 -15.29 29.95 -16.57
C LYS A 81 -15.66 28.49 -16.72
N ASP A 82 -16.94 28.22 -17.02
CA ASP A 82 -17.35 26.90 -17.47
C ASP A 82 -16.57 26.58 -18.73
N VAL A 83 -15.42 25.98 -18.53
CA VAL A 83 -14.74 25.30 -19.61
C VAL A 83 -15.49 23.96 -19.69
N ASP A 84 -16.64 23.98 -20.35
CA ASP A 84 -17.29 22.77 -20.81
C ASP A 84 -16.37 22.13 -21.88
N MET A 85 -15.27 21.58 -21.38
CA MET A 85 -14.31 20.83 -22.21
C MET A 85 -14.81 19.41 -22.47
N GLY A 86 -16.07 19.12 -22.14
CA GLY A 86 -16.56 17.73 -22.18
C GLY A 86 -15.82 16.79 -21.25
N LEU A 87 -15.05 17.33 -20.31
CA LEU A 87 -14.28 16.55 -19.33
C LEU A 87 -15.25 16.01 -18.29
N ARG A 88 -15.39 14.70 -18.28
CA ARG A 88 -16.11 13.95 -17.26
C ARG A 88 -15.11 13.27 -16.35
N GLU A 89 -15.20 13.42 -15.04
CA GLU A 89 -14.44 12.62 -14.09
C GLU A 89 -14.87 11.14 -14.24
N ILE A 90 -13.95 10.31 -14.70
CA ILE A 90 -14.16 8.86 -14.87
C ILE A 90 -13.64 8.04 -13.68
N GLY A 91 -12.84 8.65 -12.81
CA GLY A 91 -12.31 8.02 -11.61
C GLY A 91 -11.24 8.86 -10.94
N ARG A 92 -10.96 8.52 -9.70
CA ARG A 92 -9.84 9.05 -8.92
C ARG A 92 -8.94 7.89 -8.53
N PHE A 93 -7.67 8.03 -8.84
CA PHE A 93 -6.68 7.00 -8.61
C PHE A 93 -5.55 7.53 -7.74
N ASN A 94 -5.04 6.69 -6.86
CA ASN A 94 -3.81 6.99 -6.14
C ASN A 94 -2.62 6.74 -7.08
N TYR A 95 -1.86 7.77 -7.40
CA TYR A 95 -0.76 7.67 -8.38
C TYR A 95 0.62 7.43 -7.74
N GLY A 96 0.78 7.73 -6.44
CA GLY A 96 2.09 7.71 -5.78
C GLY A 96 2.78 6.35 -5.86
N TYR A 97 2.06 5.26 -5.57
CA TYR A 97 2.61 3.91 -5.66
C TYR A 97 3.05 3.52 -7.09
N ALA A 98 2.32 4.00 -8.12
CA ALA A 98 2.65 3.68 -9.50
C ALA A 98 4.00 4.26 -9.92
N LEU A 99 4.34 5.46 -9.43
CA LEU A 99 5.66 6.06 -9.64
C LEU A 99 6.76 5.22 -9.00
N VAL A 100 6.59 4.85 -7.73
CA VAL A 100 7.56 4.03 -6.98
C VAL A 100 7.69 2.65 -7.62
N LEU A 101 6.58 1.98 -7.91
CA LEU A 101 6.58 0.66 -8.54
C LEU A 101 7.27 0.67 -9.89
N ASN A 102 6.96 1.64 -10.76
CA ASN A 102 7.59 1.74 -12.08
C ASN A 102 9.08 2.05 -11.98
N TRP A 103 9.49 2.89 -11.02
CA TRP A 103 10.89 3.17 -10.77
C TRP A 103 11.63 1.90 -10.30
N LEU A 104 11.10 1.17 -9.32
CA LEU A 104 11.67 -0.10 -8.82
C LEU A 104 11.72 -1.15 -9.94
N TRP A 105 10.66 -1.26 -10.73
CA TRP A 105 10.57 -2.21 -11.82
C TRP A 105 11.69 -2.02 -12.85
N LYS A 106 11.96 -0.76 -13.21
CA LYS A 106 13.07 -0.39 -14.10
C LYS A 106 14.43 -0.53 -13.41
N ARG A 107 14.54 -0.08 -12.15
CA ARG A 107 15.79 -0.10 -11.37
C ARG A 107 16.34 -1.50 -11.23
N TYR A 108 15.46 -2.48 -11.07
CA TYR A 108 15.82 -3.89 -10.88
C TYR A 108 15.64 -4.73 -12.14
N ASP A 109 15.36 -4.13 -13.28
CA ASP A 109 15.21 -4.82 -14.58
C ASP A 109 14.30 -6.06 -14.51
N LEU A 110 13.14 -5.90 -13.86
CA LEU A 110 12.23 -7.01 -13.60
C LEU A 110 11.54 -7.52 -14.86
N SER A 111 11.40 -6.68 -15.91
CA SER A 111 10.81 -7.13 -17.18
C SER A 111 11.68 -8.18 -17.87
N ASP A 112 12.97 -7.92 -18.00
CA ASP A 112 13.90 -8.82 -18.66
C ASP A 112 14.14 -10.08 -17.83
N PHE A 113 14.19 -9.93 -16.49
CA PHE A 113 14.24 -11.08 -15.60
C PHE A 113 13.05 -12.02 -15.79
N LEU A 114 11.81 -11.50 -15.77
CA LEU A 114 10.60 -12.32 -15.93
C LEU A 114 10.54 -12.94 -17.33
N THR A 115 10.88 -12.19 -18.35
CA THR A 115 10.93 -12.69 -19.74
C THR A 115 11.91 -13.86 -19.84
N GLY A 116 13.11 -13.72 -19.29
CA GLY A 116 14.12 -14.78 -19.28
C GLY A 116 13.70 -16.00 -18.44
N TYR A 117 13.13 -15.76 -17.25
CA TYR A 117 12.70 -16.83 -16.35
C TYR A 117 11.58 -17.70 -16.96
N PHE A 118 10.61 -17.05 -17.63
CA PHE A 118 9.48 -17.76 -18.25
C PHE A 118 9.72 -18.14 -19.73
N ALA A 119 10.87 -17.86 -20.30
CA ALA A 119 11.14 -18.12 -21.72
C ALA A 119 10.87 -19.58 -22.16
N LYS A 120 11.08 -20.54 -21.27
CA LYS A 120 10.84 -21.97 -21.49
C LYS A 120 9.55 -22.50 -20.86
N ARG A 121 8.77 -21.65 -20.23
CA ARG A 121 7.51 -21.97 -19.55
C ARG A 121 6.34 -21.34 -20.28
N LYS A 122 5.29 -22.09 -20.56
CA LYS A 122 4.05 -21.53 -21.16
C LYS A 122 3.05 -21.24 -20.04
N LEU A 123 3.05 -20.01 -19.58
CA LEU A 123 1.98 -19.55 -18.71
C LEU A 123 0.76 -19.15 -19.54
N GLN A 124 -0.43 -19.47 -19.07
CA GLN A 124 -1.70 -19.15 -19.74
C GLN A 124 -2.23 -17.76 -19.35
N TYR A 125 -1.44 -16.99 -18.58
CA TYR A 125 -1.81 -15.67 -18.09
C TYR A 125 -0.59 -14.76 -17.99
N ASP A 126 -0.82 -13.46 -17.92
CA ASP A 126 0.24 -12.46 -17.74
C ASP A 126 0.69 -12.43 -16.26
N PHE A 127 1.76 -13.18 -15.97
CA PHE A 127 2.37 -13.20 -14.65
C PHE A 127 2.92 -11.81 -14.26
N GLY A 128 3.44 -11.04 -15.21
CA GLY A 128 3.96 -9.70 -14.96
C GLY A 128 2.88 -8.76 -14.43
N ALA A 129 1.67 -8.82 -14.99
CA ALA A 129 0.52 -8.06 -14.50
C ALA A 129 0.13 -8.48 -13.08
N VAL A 130 0.08 -9.79 -12.81
CA VAL A 130 -0.21 -10.31 -11.45
C VAL A 130 0.86 -9.85 -10.46
N PHE A 131 2.13 -9.98 -10.81
CA PHE A 131 3.24 -9.60 -9.93
C PHE A 131 3.23 -8.10 -9.64
N ARG A 132 2.94 -7.26 -10.64
CA ARG A 132 2.77 -5.81 -10.44
C ARG A 132 1.63 -5.50 -9.47
N LEU A 133 0.47 -6.16 -9.58
CA LEU A 133 -0.63 -5.95 -8.66
C LEU A 133 -0.25 -6.36 -7.23
N LEU A 134 0.40 -7.52 -7.06
CA LEU A 134 0.84 -7.99 -5.75
C LEU A 134 1.84 -7.03 -5.09
N LEU A 135 2.75 -6.44 -5.86
CA LEU A 135 3.69 -5.43 -5.36
C LEU A 135 3.00 -4.11 -5.04
N ALA A 136 2.07 -3.65 -5.90
CA ALA A 136 1.31 -2.42 -5.67
C ALA A 136 0.52 -2.51 -4.36
N GLU A 137 -0.20 -3.63 -4.14
CA GLU A 137 -0.92 -3.90 -2.89
C GLU A 137 0.02 -3.91 -1.67
N ARG A 138 1.20 -4.53 -1.81
CA ARG A 138 2.17 -4.57 -0.71
C ARG A 138 2.71 -3.18 -0.36
N LEU A 139 2.86 -2.30 -1.34
CA LEU A 139 3.36 -0.93 -1.15
C LEU A 139 2.27 0.03 -0.64
N ASN A 140 1.02 -0.20 -1.00
CA ASN A 140 -0.10 0.68 -0.67
C ASN A 140 -0.83 0.21 0.60
N GLU A 141 -1.60 -0.86 0.49
CA GLU A 141 -2.42 -1.40 1.59
C GLU A 141 -2.43 -2.94 1.54
N PRO A 142 -1.50 -3.59 2.27
CA PRO A 142 -1.38 -5.04 2.24
C PRO A 142 -2.67 -5.74 2.66
N CYS A 143 -3.21 -6.59 1.79
CA CYS A 143 -4.43 -7.33 2.04
C CYS A 143 -4.37 -8.79 1.53
N SER A 144 -5.48 -9.52 1.66
CA SER A 144 -5.62 -10.88 1.11
C SER A 144 -5.67 -10.86 -0.42
N LYS A 145 -5.40 -11.99 -1.07
CA LYS A 145 -5.51 -12.10 -2.55
C LYS A 145 -6.92 -11.79 -3.06
N LEU A 146 -7.93 -12.11 -2.29
CA LEU A 146 -9.32 -11.74 -2.59
C LEU A 146 -9.51 -10.21 -2.48
N GLY A 147 -8.94 -9.58 -1.45
CA GLY A 147 -8.90 -8.12 -1.32
C GLY A 147 -8.18 -7.47 -2.49
N SER A 148 -6.96 -7.92 -2.83
CA SER A 148 -6.20 -7.44 -3.99
C SER A 148 -6.99 -7.51 -5.29
N HIS A 149 -7.74 -8.59 -5.51
CA HIS A 149 -8.62 -8.71 -6.67
C HIS A 149 -9.76 -7.68 -6.65
N GLY A 150 -10.34 -7.40 -5.47
CA GLY A 150 -11.40 -6.40 -5.31
C GLY A 150 -10.92 -4.97 -5.58
N HIS A 151 -9.71 -4.63 -5.13
CA HIS A 151 -9.14 -3.29 -5.21
C HIS A 151 -8.38 -3.01 -6.52
N GLN A 152 -8.17 -4.00 -7.40
CA GLN A 152 -7.32 -3.86 -8.58
C GLN A 152 -7.70 -2.69 -9.50
N THR A 153 -8.97 -2.28 -9.50
CA THR A 153 -9.46 -1.16 -10.31
C THR A 153 -9.09 0.22 -9.75
N GLU A 154 -8.57 0.28 -8.53
CA GLU A 154 -8.09 1.51 -7.89
C GLU A 154 -6.65 1.86 -8.29
N TYR A 155 -5.95 0.91 -8.90
CA TYR A 155 -4.56 1.03 -9.33
C TYR A 155 -4.46 1.47 -10.79
N ILE A 156 -3.95 2.66 -11.01
CA ILE A 156 -3.75 3.19 -12.36
C ILE A 156 -2.64 2.44 -13.10
N GLY A 157 -2.89 2.12 -14.37
CA GLY A 157 -1.88 1.52 -15.24
C GLY A 157 -1.60 0.02 -15.00
N LEU A 158 -2.39 -0.63 -14.15
CA LEU A 158 -2.34 -2.09 -13.98
C LEU A 158 -3.42 -2.77 -14.83
N ALA A 159 -3.04 -3.86 -15.47
CA ALA A 159 -4.00 -4.71 -16.18
C ALA A 159 -4.86 -5.48 -15.17
N LYS A 160 -6.12 -5.75 -15.53
CA LYS A 160 -6.99 -6.60 -14.74
C LYS A 160 -6.50 -8.04 -14.75
N VAL A 161 -6.53 -8.66 -13.57
CA VAL A 161 -6.15 -10.06 -13.38
C VAL A 161 -7.30 -10.84 -12.76
N GLU A 162 -7.38 -12.12 -13.07
CA GLU A 162 -8.39 -13.01 -12.50
C GLU A 162 -7.94 -13.51 -11.12
N LEU A 163 -8.90 -13.72 -10.21
CA LEU A 163 -8.61 -14.14 -8.84
C LEU A 163 -7.79 -15.44 -8.77
N HIS A 164 -8.11 -16.42 -9.62
CA HIS A 164 -7.40 -17.70 -9.64
C HIS A 164 -5.94 -17.55 -10.11
N HIS A 165 -5.62 -16.53 -10.94
CA HIS A 165 -4.25 -16.23 -11.32
C HIS A 165 -3.44 -15.68 -10.14
N LEU A 166 -4.05 -14.89 -9.24
CA LEU A 166 -3.40 -14.43 -8.01
C LEU A 166 -2.98 -15.61 -7.11
N TYR A 167 -3.83 -16.62 -6.97
CA TYR A 167 -3.48 -17.80 -6.18
C TYR A 167 -2.43 -18.68 -6.85
N ARG A 168 -2.55 -18.97 -8.14
CA ARG A 168 -1.56 -19.75 -8.90
C ARG A 168 -0.18 -19.10 -8.92
N SER A 169 -0.14 -17.78 -8.96
CA SER A 169 1.14 -17.04 -8.94
C SER A 169 1.91 -17.19 -7.65
N LEU A 170 1.30 -17.63 -6.55
CA LEU A 170 2.03 -17.88 -5.31
C LEU A 170 3.00 -19.05 -5.44
N ASP A 171 2.64 -20.08 -6.19
CA ASP A 171 3.51 -21.23 -6.45
C ASP A 171 4.68 -20.79 -7.35
N GLU A 172 4.39 -20.03 -8.41
CA GLU A 172 5.43 -19.48 -9.29
C GLU A 172 6.37 -18.51 -8.54
N LEU A 173 5.86 -17.72 -7.60
CA LEU A 173 6.67 -16.84 -6.75
C LEU A 173 7.57 -17.65 -5.80
N ALA A 174 7.08 -18.75 -5.26
CA ALA A 174 7.88 -19.64 -4.41
C ALA A 174 9.02 -20.27 -5.21
N ASP A 175 8.74 -20.80 -6.40
CA ASP A 175 9.75 -21.38 -7.31
C ASP A 175 10.79 -20.36 -7.78
N MET A 176 10.35 -19.13 -8.00
CA MET A 176 11.18 -18.04 -8.49
C MET A 176 11.99 -17.37 -7.38
N ALA A 177 11.73 -17.65 -6.11
CA ALA A 177 12.31 -16.91 -4.97
C ALA A 177 13.86 -16.88 -5.02
N ALA A 178 14.52 -17.99 -5.21
CA ALA A 178 15.99 -18.03 -5.24
C ALA A 178 16.59 -17.30 -6.48
N PRO A 179 16.15 -17.58 -7.72
CA PRO A 179 16.67 -16.84 -8.88
C PRO A 179 16.34 -15.34 -8.84
N LEU A 180 15.18 -14.95 -8.28
CA LEU A 180 14.84 -13.53 -8.08
C LEU A 180 15.78 -12.86 -7.09
N GLN A 181 16.06 -13.48 -5.95
CA GLN A 181 17.02 -12.94 -4.97
C GLN A 181 18.40 -12.74 -5.59
N GLN A 182 18.90 -13.71 -6.36
CA GLN A 182 20.18 -13.59 -7.07
C GLN A 182 20.17 -12.47 -8.11
N HIS A 183 19.05 -12.30 -8.84
CA HIS A 183 18.90 -11.23 -9.79
C HIS A 183 18.93 -9.86 -9.10
N LEU A 184 18.12 -9.66 -8.06
CA LEU A 184 18.07 -8.43 -7.28
C LEU A 184 19.44 -8.07 -6.69
N TYR A 185 20.14 -9.07 -6.14
CA TYR A 185 21.48 -8.89 -5.63
C TYR A 185 22.45 -8.38 -6.70
N ARG A 186 22.44 -8.99 -7.91
CA ARG A 186 23.27 -8.55 -9.03
C ARG A 186 22.97 -7.12 -9.47
N GLN A 187 21.69 -6.73 -9.48
CA GLN A 187 21.25 -5.37 -9.82
C GLN A 187 21.64 -4.31 -8.78
N GLN A 188 21.86 -4.71 -7.54
CA GLN A 188 22.31 -3.81 -6.46
C GLN A 188 23.83 -3.60 -6.48
N ARG A 189 24.59 -4.49 -7.09
CA ARG A 189 26.05 -4.41 -7.14
C ARG A 189 26.52 -3.36 -8.16
N ASN A 190 27.57 -2.62 -7.77
CA ASN A 190 28.30 -1.75 -8.65
C ASN A 190 29.80 -1.87 -8.34
N LEU A 191 30.66 -1.18 -9.10
CA LEU A 191 32.12 -1.23 -8.96
C LEU A 191 32.63 -0.83 -7.57
N PHE A 192 31.79 -0.13 -6.76
CA PHE A 192 32.19 0.38 -5.44
C PHE A 192 31.69 -0.50 -4.29
N ASN A 193 30.79 -1.46 -4.54
CA ASN A 193 30.25 -2.36 -3.53
C ASN A 193 30.34 -3.84 -3.94
N LEU A 194 31.41 -4.20 -4.63
CA LEU A 194 31.64 -5.56 -5.11
C LEU A 194 31.84 -6.57 -4.00
N GLU A 195 32.33 -6.15 -2.83
CA GLU A 195 32.59 -7.02 -1.69
C GLU A 195 31.50 -6.90 -0.63
N LEU A 196 30.95 -8.05 -0.26
CA LEU A 196 30.07 -8.18 0.91
C LEU A 196 30.91 -8.44 2.15
N ASP A 197 31.43 -7.35 2.76
CA ASP A 197 32.27 -7.47 3.96
C ASP A 197 31.48 -7.68 5.26
N VAL A 198 30.24 -7.17 5.31
CA VAL A 198 29.41 -7.21 6.51
C VAL A 198 27.97 -7.56 6.14
N VAL A 199 27.44 -8.58 6.79
CA VAL A 199 26.05 -9.01 6.65
C VAL A 199 25.41 -9.01 8.02
N PHE A 200 24.31 -8.28 8.16
CA PHE A 200 23.46 -8.35 9.33
C PHE A 200 22.40 -9.43 9.12
N TYR A 201 22.20 -10.25 10.12
CA TYR A 201 21.18 -11.28 10.13
C TYR A 201 20.21 -11.01 11.27
N ASP A 202 18.93 -10.96 10.93
CA ASP A 202 17.85 -10.82 11.89
C ASP A 202 16.78 -11.86 11.65
N VAL A 203 16.14 -12.29 12.73
CA VAL A 203 15.11 -13.30 12.73
C VAL A 203 13.82 -12.75 13.29
N THR A 204 12.76 -12.87 12.53
CA THR A 204 11.42 -12.49 12.97
C THR A 204 10.43 -13.64 12.83
N THR A 205 9.41 -13.65 13.67
CA THR A 205 8.35 -14.66 13.66
C THR A 205 7.09 -14.11 13.03
N LEU A 206 6.55 -14.82 12.04
CA LEU A 206 5.29 -14.51 11.38
C LEU A 206 4.21 -15.49 11.83
N TYR A 207 3.16 -14.98 12.46
CA TYR A 207 2.04 -15.77 12.98
C TYR A 207 0.90 -15.86 11.96
N PHE A 208 0.25 -17.02 11.97
CA PHE A 208 -0.98 -17.23 11.22
C PHE A 208 -2.18 -17.25 12.18
N ASP A 209 -3.30 -16.73 11.74
CA ASP A 209 -4.55 -16.84 12.50
C ASP A 209 -5.18 -18.22 12.31
N SER A 210 -4.42 -19.25 12.69
CA SER A 210 -4.78 -20.66 12.60
C SER A 210 -4.08 -21.41 13.71
N GLN A 211 -4.74 -22.46 14.21
CA GLN A 211 -4.16 -23.39 15.20
C GLN A 211 -3.80 -24.74 14.57
N LYS A 212 -4.15 -24.94 13.29
CA LYS A 212 -3.93 -26.20 12.60
C LYS A 212 -2.45 -26.35 12.27
N GLN A 213 -1.80 -27.29 12.93
CA GLN A 213 -0.45 -27.73 12.67
C GLN A 213 -0.49 -28.95 11.74
N VAL A 214 0.48 -29.06 10.86
CA VAL A 214 0.72 -30.23 10.00
C VAL A 214 2.18 -30.62 10.19
N ASP A 215 2.42 -31.86 10.55
CA ASP A 215 3.78 -32.37 10.77
C ASP A 215 4.61 -32.29 9.46
N GLY A 216 5.84 -31.83 9.60
CA GLY A 216 6.75 -31.62 8.47
C GLY A 216 6.44 -30.37 7.61
N ALA A 217 5.42 -29.60 7.96
CA ALA A 217 5.14 -28.35 7.26
C ALA A 217 5.91 -27.17 7.90
N LEU A 218 6.15 -26.12 7.11
CA LEU A 218 6.77 -24.87 7.61
C LEU A 218 5.99 -24.23 8.77
N ARG A 219 4.66 -24.31 8.72
CA ARG A 219 3.78 -23.74 9.76
C ARG A 219 3.71 -24.67 10.96
N GLN A 220 4.48 -24.35 11.99
CA GLN A 220 4.56 -25.11 13.24
C GLN A 220 4.26 -24.18 14.43
N LYS A 221 3.80 -24.77 15.53
CA LYS A 221 3.77 -24.07 16.82
C LYS A 221 5.19 -24.03 17.37
N GLY A 222 5.59 -22.89 17.89
CA GLY A 222 6.95 -22.70 18.41
C GLY A 222 6.99 -21.69 19.54
N TYR A 223 8.20 -21.34 19.95
CA TYR A 223 8.40 -20.30 20.94
C TYR A 223 7.90 -18.96 20.39
N SER A 224 7.18 -18.22 21.20
CA SER A 224 6.63 -16.91 20.85
C SER A 224 7.10 -15.88 21.88
N LYS A 225 7.88 -14.88 21.41
CA LYS A 225 8.27 -13.72 22.21
C LYS A 225 7.03 -12.91 22.65
N ASP A 226 5.94 -12.96 21.86
CA ASP A 226 4.68 -12.21 22.11
C ASP A 226 3.64 -13.02 22.89
N GLY A 227 3.97 -14.18 23.43
CA GLY A 227 3.04 -15.04 24.20
C GLY A 227 1.97 -15.75 23.33
N LYS A 228 2.11 -15.79 22.00
CA LYS A 228 1.13 -16.39 21.07
C LYS A 228 1.39 -17.87 20.80
N HIS A 229 1.75 -18.65 21.82
CA HIS A 229 2.13 -20.07 21.72
C HIS A 229 1.05 -20.99 21.13
N HIS A 230 -0.22 -20.54 21.11
CA HIS A 230 -1.33 -21.29 20.54
C HIS A 230 -1.46 -21.17 19.02
N LYS A 231 -0.79 -20.18 18.40
CA LYS A 231 -0.84 -19.94 16.95
C LYS A 231 0.31 -20.68 16.24
N VAL A 232 0.04 -21.12 15.01
CA VAL A 232 1.11 -21.60 14.15
C VAL A 232 1.89 -20.44 13.56
N GLN A 233 3.17 -20.63 13.36
CA GLN A 233 4.09 -19.59 12.92
C GLN A 233 5.10 -20.14 11.92
N VAL A 234 5.81 -19.25 11.26
CA VAL A 234 7.05 -19.51 10.54
C VAL A 234 8.11 -18.53 11.03
N VAL A 235 9.36 -18.94 10.91
CA VAL A 235 10.50 -18.09 11.25
C VAL A 235 11.09 -17.56 9.95
N LEU A 236 11.20 -16.23 9.83
CA LEU A 236 11.80 -15.54 8.70
C LEU A 236 13.16 -14.99 9.10
N GLY A 237 14.23 -15.49 8.48
CA GLY A 237 15.58 -14.94 8.59
C GLY A 237 15.85 -13.98 7.41
N LEU A 238 16.29 -12.77 7.70
CA LEU A 238 16.64 -11.76 6.71
C LEU A 238 18.13 -11.42 6.81
N LEU A 239 18.78 -11.37 5.66
CA LEU A 239 20.17 -10.96 5.50
C LEU A 239 20.22 -9.61 4.79
N VAL A 240 20.91 -8.65 5.38
CA VAL A 240 21.07 -7.30 4.81
C VAL A 240 22.54 -6.90 4.77
N ASP A 241 22.91 -6.05 3.82
CA ASP A 241 24.26 -5.46 3.76
C ASP A 241 24.46 -4.30 4.76
N LYS A 242 25.65 -3.73 4.78
CA LYS A 242 26.00 -2.58 5.62
C LYS A 242 25.18 -1.32 5.31
N GLN A 243 24.62 -1.21 4.12
CA GLN A 243 23.70 -0.13 3.72
C GLN A 243 22.24 -0.47 4.02
N ARG A 244 21.98 -1.60 4.68
CA ARG A 244 20.64 -2.13 5.00
C ARG A 244 19.82 -2.58 3.77
N ASN A 245 20.46 -2.85 2.64
CA ASN A 245 19.77 -3.46 1.52
C ASN A 245 19.56 -4.95 1.78
N PRO A 246 18.35 -5.49 1.54
CA PRO A 246 18.11 -6.92 1.63
C PRO A 246 18.94 -7.69 0.60
N ILE A 247 19.68 -8.69 1.05
CA ILE A 247 20.47 -9.58 0.19
C ILE A 247 19.70 -10.84 -0.10
N ALA A 248 19.24 -11.49 0.97
CA ALA A 248 18.52 -12.75 0.90
C ALA A 248 17.60 -12.93 2.12
N TYR A 249 16.61 -13.79 1.97
CA TYR A 249 15.79 -14.24 3.08
C TYR A 249 15.65 -15.77 3.04
N ARG A 250 15.35 -16.34 4.21
CA ARG A 250 14.98 -17.75 4.37
C ARG A 250 13.76 -17.87 5.25
N VAL A 251 12.94 -18.85 4.95
CA VAL A 251 11.78 -19.21 5.78
C VAL A 251 12.06 -20.57 6.38
N TYR A 252 11.96 -20.66 7.71
CA TYR A 252 12.16 -21.87 8.46
C TYR A 252 10.87 -22.32 9.14
N GLU A 253 10.85 -23.57 9.56
CA GLU A 253 9.77 -24.11 10.38
C GLU A 253 9.58 -23.28 11.65
N GLY A 254 8.32 -23.08 12.06
CA GLY A 254 7.97 -22.22 13.18
C GLY A 254 8.49 -22.68 14.55
N ASN A 255 8.89 -23.94 14.68
CA ASN A 255 9.51 -24.52 15.88
C ASN A 255 11.05 -24.50 15.85
N LYS A 256 11.65 -23.95 14.79
CA LYS A 256 13.11 -23.88 14.65
C LYS A 256 13.69 -22.90 15.66
N TYR A 257 14.76 -23.32 16.35
CA TYR A 257 15.51 -22.45 17.25
C TYR A 257 16.35 -21.43 16.47
N GLU A 258 16.31 -20.18 16.89
CA GLU A 258 16.97 -19.06 16.20
C GLU A 258 18.48 -19.28 15.99
N GLY A 259 19.19 -19.81 16.97
CA GLY A 259 20.63 -20.07 16.88
C GLY A 259 21.02 -21.01 15.75
N HIS A 260 20.21 -22.01 15.45
CA HIS A 260 20.47 -22.94 14.33
C HIS A 260 20.13 -22.35 12.95
N THR A 261 19.35 -21.29 12.91
CA THR A 261 18.98 -20.62 11.64
C THR A 261 20.14 -19.81 11.07
N LEU A 262 20.99 -19.26 11.91
CA LEU A 262 22.14 -18.43 11.50
C LEU A 262 23.17 -19.24 10.71
N GLU A 263 23.58 -20.41 11.20
CA GLU A 263 24.54 -21.28 10.51
C GLU A 263 24.04 -21.68 9.11
N ASN A 264 22.77 -22.08 9.03
CA ASN A 264 22.14 -22.44 7.76
C ASN A 264 22.07 -21.22 6.81
N ALA A 265 21.70 -20.03 7.33
CA ALA A 265 21.62 -18.80 6.54
C ALA A 265 22.99 -18.42 5.96
N ILE A 266 24.07 -18.56 6.74
CA ILE A 266 25.45 -18.27 6.30
C ILE A 266 25.89 -19.30 5.24
N ALA A 267 25.64 -20.57 5.45
CA ALA A 267 25.97 -21.60 4.50
C ALA A 267 25.26 -21.38 3.15
N ASP A 268 23.97 -21.09 3.21
CA ASP A 268 23.15 -20.76 2.04
C ASP A 268 23.65 -19.49 1.33
N LEU A 269 24.01 -18.44 2.09
CA LEU A 269 24.57 -17.21 1.54
C LEU A 269 25.84 -17.50 0.74
N LYS A 270 26.79 -18.23 1.34
CA LYS A 270 28.07 -18.60 0.69
C LYS A 270 27.86 -19.46 -0.55
N SER A 271 26.84 -20.32 -0.57
CA SER A 271 26.55 -21.16 -1.72
C SER A 271 25.84 -20.40 -2.86
N ALA A 272 25.01 -19.43 -2.50
CA ALA A 272 24.15 -18.70 -3.45
C ALA A 272 24.78 -17.43 -4.03
N PHE A 273 25.77 -16.85 -3.31
CA PHE A 273 26.38 -15.56 -3.67
C PHE A 273 27.92 -15.66 -3.59
N PRO A 274 28.65 -14.98 -4.46
CA PRO A 274 30.11 -14.89 -4.39
C PRO A 274 30.49 -13.96 -3.24
N VAL A 275 30.59 -14.52 -2.04
CA VAL A 275 30.91 -13.82 -0.81
C VAL A 275 32.22 -14.36 -0.25
N ASP A 276 33.26 -13.56 -0.26
CA ASP A 276 34.58 -13.99 0.24
C ASP A 276 34.64 -13.90 1.77
N ARG A 277 34.05 -12.86 2.34
CA ARG A 277 34.07 -12.60 3.78
C ARG A 277 32.70 -12.27 4.32
N VAL A 278 32.30 -12.94 5.40
CA VAL A 278 31.04 -12.68 6.10
C VAL A 278 31.35 -12.32 7.53
N ILE A 279 30.93 -11.12 7.95
CA ILE A 279 30.88 -10.72 9.35
C ILE A 279 29.42 -10.70 9.73
N THR A 280 29.00 -11.58 10.62
CA THR A 280 27.63 -11.63 11.10
C THR A 280 27.49 -10.85 12.40
N VAL A 281 26.46 -10.04 12.47
CA VAL A 281 25.99 -9.42 13.71
C VAL A 281 24.57 -9.90 13.91
N ALA A 282 24.35 -10.64 14.99
CA ALA A 282 23.04 -11.13 15.40
C ALA A 282 22.78 -10.64 16.82
N ASP A 283 21.51 -10.26 17.09
CA ASP A 283 21.03 -9.97 18.45
C ASP A 283 20.82 -11.24 19.26
#